data_3c373b5a25159eee98ebdf546c6b7250
#
_entry.id   3c373b5a25159eee98ebdf546c6b7250
#
_cell.length_a   1.000
_cell.length_b   1.000
_cell.length_c   1.000
_cell.angle_alpha   90.00
_cell.angle_beta   90.00
_cell.angle_gamma   90.00
#
_symmetry.space_group_name_H-M   'P 1'
#
loop_
_entity.id
_entity.type
_entity.pdbx_description
1 polymer ?
#
loop_
_entity_poly.entity_id
_entity_poly.type
_entity_poly.pdbx_seq_one_letter_code
_entity_poly.pdbx_strand_id
1 'polypeptide(L)'
;MNLPRVLLFAATAMCMQVCAAQVPGTPGPTLPVPEQSNLPVNLPLNPSLPTIFIVGDSTARNKADLGWGDHFAHYFDTTRVNIANRAIAGRSSRSYINEGSWDKTLAQVKPGDYVLIQMGHNDGGTPVSDAFRGRGSGKGIGDETAEIPVAVPFTIGPLAGKTVETLHTYGWYLRKYIADTRAKGAAPILLTVTVRDIWTFGPDGKLHIERDMGFRDYEYEVGAAEHVPVIDMASVAADKFEYLGPETTRLLFPIDHTHTSAVGAEMNAASVVTALRNANSPLAQYLAPPKPPAYESAPALQAKPNIRAEPLSGAGPDKM
;
A
#
# COMPACT_ATOMS: atom_id res chain seq x y z
N MET A 1 -17.16 -60.75 39.73
CA MET A 1 -16.87 -59.30 39.72
C MET A 1 -16.50 -58.96 38.31
N ASN A 2 -17.44 -58.36 37.55
CA ASN A 2 -17.26 -58.01 36.14
C ASN A 2 -16.98 -56.51 36.07
N LEU A 3 -15.84 -56.13 35.52
CA LEU A 3 -15.50 -54.75 35.17
C LEU A 3 -15.95 -54.44 33.72
N PRO A 4 -16.61 -53.33 33.45
CA PRO A 4 -17.01 -52.97 32.09
C PRO A 4 -15.82 -52.38 31.31
N ARG A 5 -15.68 -52.85 30.08
CA ARG A 5 -14.80 -52.28 29.06
C ARG A 5 -15.34 -50.93 28.57
N VAL A 6 -14.58 -49.86 28.79
CA VAL A 6 -14.83 -48.57 28.18
C VAL A 6 -14.23 -48.57 26.76
N LEU A 7 -15.09 -48.43 25.77
CA LEU A 7 -14.70 -48.23 24.37
C LEU A 7 -14.38 -46.73 24.17
N LEU A 8 -13.10 -46.43 23.90
CA LEU A 8 -12.65 -45.13 23.54
C LEU A 8 -12.84 -44.93 22.03
N PHE A 9 -13.81 -44.11 21.60
CA PHE A 9 -13.96 -43.71 20.22
C PHE A 9 -12.92 -42.57 19.95
N ALA A 10 -11.92 -42.92 19.18
CA ALA A 10 -11.01 -41.89 18.60
C ALA A 10 -11.71 -41.24 17.40
N ALA A 11 -12.14 -39.99 17.58
CA ALA A 11 -12.62 -39.18 16.47
C ALA A 11 -11.39 -38.61 15.73
N THR A 12 -11.05 -39.20 14.61
CA THR A 12 -10.10 -38.64 13.65
C THR A 12 -10.75 -37.47 12.94
N ALA A 13 -10.37 -36.23 13.35
CA ALA A 13 -10.69 -35.02 12.61
C ALA A 13 -9.85 -34.99 11.34
N MET A 14 -10.48 -35.31 10.22
CA MET A 14 -9.92 -35.21 8.89
C MET A 14 -9.92 -33.71 8.50
N CYS A 15 -8.79 -33.04 8.67
CA CYS A 15 -8.58 -31.69 8.20
C CYS A 15 -8.55 -31.72 6.67
N MET A 16 -9.67 -31.40 6.01
CA MET A 16 -9.67 -31.13 4.57
C MET A 16 -8.95 -29.83 4.31
N GLN A 17 -7.67 -29.92 3.95
CA GLN A 17 -6.99 -28.84 3.26
C GLN A 17 -7.65 -28.67 1.89
N VAL A 18 -8.46 -27.63 1.77
CA VAL A 18 -8.92 -27.15 0.46
C VAL A 18 -7.72 -26.50 -0.21
N CYS A 19 -6.97 -27.28 -0.98
CA CYS A 19 -6.07 -26.73 -1.99
C CYS A 19 -6.93 -25.99 -3.02
N ALA A 20 -6.93 -24.65 -2.97
CA ALA A 20 -7.43 -23.86 -4.06
C ALA A 20 -6.53 -24.13 -5.28
N ALA A 21 -7.01 -24.98 -6.18
CA ALA A 21 -6.37 -25.18 -7.48
C ALA A 21 -6.40 -23.85 -8.22
N GLN A 22 -5.22 -23.27 -8.46
CA GLN A 22 -5.07 -22.18 -9.42
C GLN A 22 -5.45 -22.72 -10.80
N VAL A 23 -6.58 -22.27 -11.31
CA VAL A 23 -6.96 -22.48 -12.71
C VAL A 23 -5.95 -21.66 -13.54
N PRO A 24 -5.23 -22.28 -14.51
CA PRO A 24 -4.40 -21.51 -15.44
C PRO A 24 -5.33 -20.60 -16.24
N GLY A 25 -5.37 -19.31 -15.87
CA GLY A 25 -6.20 -18.35 -16.55
C GLY A 25 -5.64 -18.03 -17.92
N THR A 26 -6.47 -18.12 -18.95
CA THR A 26 -6.28 -17.35 -20.17
C THR A 26 -5.97 -15.91 -19.81
N PRO A 27 -4.99 -15.22 -20.45
CA PRO A 27 -4.74 -13.83 -20.19
C PRO A 27 -6.05 -13.05 -20.36
N GLY A 28 -6.57 -12.50 -19.28
CA GLY A 28 -7.73 -11.63 -19.35
C GLY A 28 -7.44 -10.38 -20.19
N PRO A 29 -8.48 -9.64 -20.61
CA PRO A 29 -8.28 -8.42 -21.37
C PRO A 29 -7.38 -7.49 -20.55
N THR A 30 -6.22 -7.15 -21.10
CA THR A 30 -5.34 -6.12 -20.56
C THR A 30 -6.10 -4.81 -20.57
N LEU A 31 -6.33 -4.23 -19.37
CA LEU A 31 -6.77 -2.85 -19.29
C LEU A 31 -5.76 -1.99 -20.06
N PRO A 32 -6.22 -1.01 -20.86
CA PRO A 32 -5.30 -0.12 -21.55
C PRO A 32 -4.39 0.51 -20.49
N VAL A 33 -3.08 0.22 -20.59
CA VAL A 33 -2.07 0.89 -19.78
C VAL A 33 -2.18 2.37 -20.16
N PRO A 34 -2.46 3.28 -19.23
CA PRO A 34 -2.38 4.70 -19.51
C PRO A 34 -1.00 4.96 -20.12
N GLU A 35 -0.97 5.69 -21.23
CA GLU A 35 0.26 6.17 -21.87
C GLU A 35 1.20 6.63 -20.76
N GLN A 36 2.46 6.15 -20.79
CA GLN A 36 3.45 6.29 -19.70
C GLN A 36 3.30 7.65 -19.03
N SER A 37 2.89 7.65 -17.78
CA SER A 37 2.70 8.88 -17.05
C SER A 37 4.05 9.62 -17.03
N ASN A 38 4.12 10.76 -17.69
CA ASN A 38 5.24 11.70 -17.57
C ASN A 38 5.25 12.34 -16.16
N LEU A 39 4.98 11.52 -15.12
CA LEU A 39 5.00 11.98 -13.75
C LEU A 39 6.46 12.25 -13.38
N PRO A 40 6.78 13.48 -12.99
CA PRO A 40 8.13 13.82 -12.59
C PRO A 40 8.48 13.14 -11.27
N VAL A 41 9.16 12.01 -11.35
CA VAL A 41 9.50 11.15 -10.20
C VAL A 41 10.40 11.85 -9.17
N ASN A 42 11.13 12.90 -9.54
CA ASN A 42 11.94 13.71 -8.62
C ASN A 42 12.15 15.11 -9.19
N LEU A 43 11.17 15.98 -9.03
CA LEU A 43 11.42 17.42 -9.26
C LEU A 43 12.44 17.94 -8.25
N PRO A 44 13.33 18.87 -8.66
CA PRO A 44 14.17 19.59 -7.73
C PRO A 44 13.30 20.22 -6.63
N LEU A 45 13.65 20.00 -5.36
CA LEU A 45 12.91 20.57 -4.25
C LEU A 45 13.15 22.09 -4.20
N ASN A 46 12.08 22.86 -4.12
CA ASN A 46 12.19 24.29 -3.83
C ASN A 46 12.47 24.48 -2.32
N PRO A 47 13.63 25.00 -1.92
CA PRO A 47 13.99 25.10 -0.50
C PRO A 47 13.10 26.05 0.29
N SER A 48 12.37 26.95 -0.37
CA SER A 48 11.47 27.90 0.26
C SER A 48 10.10 27.33 0.59
N LEU A 49 9.77 26.12 0.10
CA LEU A 49 8.50 25.47 0.35
C LEU A 49 8.64 24.35 1.39
N PRO A 50 7.59 24.05 2.16
CA PRO A 50 7.55 22.81 2.91
C PRO A 50 7.58 21.61 1.97
N THR A 51 8.10 20.51 2.47
CA THR A 51 8.19 19.24 1.72
C THR A 51 7.39 18.14 2.41
N ILE A 52 6.62 17.39 1.65
CA ILE A 52 6.02 16.14 2.09
C ILE A 52 6.93 15.01 1.63
N PHE A 53 7.68 14.43 2.56
CA PHE A 53 8.48 13.24 2.32
C PHE A 53 7.62 12.01 2.48
N ILE A 54 7.73 11.06 1.54
CA ILE A 54 7.11 9.74 1.63
C ILE A 54 8.22 8.74 1.95
N VAL A 55 8.11 8.07 3.09
CA VAL A 55 8.98 6.99 3.53
C VAL A 55 8.17 5.69 3.49
N GLY A 56 8.65 4.69 2.76
CA GLY A 56 7.88 3.48 2.52
C GLY A 56 8.66 2.43 1.74
N ASP A 57 7.93 1.43 1.29
CA ASP A 57 8.44 0.27 0.57
C ASP A 57 8.05 0.26 -0.92
N SER A 58 7.98 -0.96 -1.53
CA SER A 58 7.62 -1.15 -2.93
C SER A 58 6.19 -0.74 -3.27
N THR A 59 5.30 -0.67 -2.29
CA THR A 59 3.91 -0.24 -2.55
C THR A 59 3.82 1.26 -2.73
N ALA A 60 4.75 2.02 -2.13
CA ALA A 60 4.85 3.47 -2.30
C ALA A 60 5.78 3.87 -3.47
N ARG A 61 6.79 3.04 -3.82
CA ARG A 61 7.67 3.26 -4.97
C ARG A 61 8.14 1.95 -5.59
N ASN A 62 7.74 1.71 -6.83
CA ASN A 62 8.12 0.51 -7.58
C ASN A 62 8.27 0.83 -9.06
N LYS A 63 9.51 0.66 -9.60
CA LYS A 63 9.86 1.05 -10.98
C LYS A 63 9.52 2.53 -11.23
N ALA A 64 8.88 2.83 -12.36
CA ALA A 64 8.61 4.21 -12.77
C ALA A 64 7.28 4.75 -12.21
N ASP A 65 6.24 3.89 -12.07
CA ASP A 65 4.86 4.32 -11.79
C ASP A 65 3.98 3.25 -11.13
N LEU A 66 4.59 2.22 -10.54
CA LEU A 66 3.85 1.11 -9.93
C LEU A 66 3.66 1.28 -8.41
N GLY A 67 4.13 2.38 -7.83
CA GLY A 67 3.95 2.73 -6.43
C GLY A 67 3.03 3.95 -6.27
N TRP A 68 2.15 3.95 -5.27
CA TRP A 68 1.20 5.05 -5.05
C TRP A 68 1.89 6.40 -4.84
N GLY A 69 3.06 6.41 -4.23
CA GLY A 69 3.82 7.64 -3.98
C GLY A 69 4.35 8.30 -5.25
N ASP A 70 4.49 7.56 -6.35
CA ASP A 70 4.91 8.10 -7.65
C ASP A 70 3.76 8.88 -8.31
N HIS A 71 2.50 8.56 -7.96
CA HIS A 71 1.29 9.24 -8.44
C HIS A 71 0.84 10.39 -7.53
N PHE A 72 1.44 10.54 -6.34
CA PHE A 72 0.91 11.40 -5.29
C PHE A 72 1.02 12.90 -5.61
N ALA A 73 2.09 13.32 -6.30
CA ALA A 73 2.39 14.72 -6.54
C ALA A 73 1.30 15.47 -7.34
N HIS A 74 0.61 14.81 -8.27
CA HIS A 74 -0.37 15.48 -9.11
C HIS A 74 -1.68 15.84 -8.39
N TYR A 75 -1.88 15.33 -7.18
CA TYR A 75 -3.00 15.73 -6.32
C TYR A 75 -2.74 17.02 -5.54
N PHE A 76 -1.52 17.55 -5.59
CA PHE A 76 -1.11 18.70 -4.79
C PHE A 76 -0.80 19.93 -5.65
N ASP A 77 -0.99 21.09 -5.05
CA ASP A 77 -0.49 22.35 -5.61
C ASP A 77 1.01 22.44 -5.36
N THR A 78 1.80 21.99 -6.34
CA THR A 78 3.28 21.97 -6.25
C THR A 78 3.91 23.35 -6.30
N THR A 79 3.13 24.43 -6.44
CA THR A 79 3.62 25.80 -6.22
C THR A 79 3.67 26.18 -4.75
N ARG A 80 3.03 25.38 -3.87
CA ARG A 80 2.91 25.62 -2.42
C ARG A 80 3.58 24.56 -1.55
N VAL A 81 3.85 23.37 -2.11
CA VAL A 81 4.45 22.25 -1.39
C VAL A 81 5.28 21.38 -2.33
N ASN A 82 6.42 20.89 -1.85
CA ASN A 82 7.16 19.85 -2.55
C ASN A 82 6.64 18.46 -2.19
N ILE A 83 6.68 17.53 -3.13
CA ILE A 83 6.46 16.09 -2.86
C ILE A 83 7.75 15.35 -3.15
N ALA A 84 8.24 14.60 -2.17
CA ALA A 84 9.49 13.87 -2.25
C ALA A 84 9.30 12.39 -1.90
N ASN A 85 9.09 11.54 -2.90
CA ASN A 85 8.99 10.11 -2.69
C ASN A 85 10.39 9.52 -2.43
N ARG A 86 10.66 9.14 -1.17
CA ARG A 86 11.90 8.51 -0.69
C ARG A 86 11.74 7.04 -0.38
N ALA A 87 10.58 6.46 -0.70
CA ALA A 87 10.33 5.03 -0.53
C ALA A 87 11.30 4.20 -1.38
N ILE A 88 11.64 3.02 -0.88
CA ILE A 88 12.56 2.08 -1.54
C ILE A 88 11.96 0.68 -1.52
N ALA A 89 11.77 0.11 -2.70
CA ALA A 89 11.22 -1.23 -2.85
C ALA A 89 11.96 -2.27 -2.00
N GLY A 90 11.19 -3.14 -1.34
CA GLY A 90 11.72 -4.24 -0.53
C GLY A 90 12.22 -3.85 0.86
N ARG A 91 12.03 -2.60 1.32
CA ARG A 91 12.45 -2.17 2.66
C ARG A 91 11.34 -2.33 3.67
N SER A 92 11.71 -2.74 4.87
CA SER A 92 10.90 -2.71 6.08
C SER A 92 11.21 -1.47 6.90
N SER A 93 10.45 -1.24 7.97
CA SER A 93 10.75 -0.18 8.94
C SER A 93 12.17 -0.28 9.50
N ARG A 94 12.64 -1.51 9.76
CA ARG A 94 14.00 -1.80 10.22
C ARG A 94 15.05 -1.60 9.13
N SER A 95 14.90 -2.27 7.98
CA SER A 95 15.97 -2.29 6.96
C SER A 95 16.20 -0.92 6.33
N TYR A 96 15.18 -0.09 6.22
CA TYR A 96 15.32 1.28 5.73
C TYR A 96 16.21 2.14 6.64
N ILE A 97 16.18 1.90 7.96
CA ILE A 97 17.09 2.52 8.94
C ILE A 97 18.48 1.90 8.80
N ASN A 98 18.58 0.57 8.86
CA ASN A 98 19.84 -0.15 8.92
C ASN A 98 20.76 0.11 7.73
N GLU A 99 20.18 0.33 6.54
CA GLU A 99 20.90 0.66 5.30
C GLU A 99 21.30 2.15 5.22
N GLY A 100 20.96 2.98 6.22
CA GLY A 100 21.24 4.42 6.19
C GLY A 100 20.33 5.22 5.25
N SER A 101 19.25 4.61 4.73
CA SER A 101 18.30 5.30 3.86
C SER A 101 17.48 6.33 4.62
N TRP A 102 17.17 6.03 5.89
CA TRP A 102 16.53 6.98 6.79
C TRP A 102 17.43 8.19 7.06
N ASP A 103 18.70 7.98 7.37
CA ASP A 103 19.64 9.08 7.64
C ASP A 103 19.76 10.02 6.43
N LYS A 104 19.80 9.46 5.20
CA LYS A 104 19.83 10.23 3.96
C LYS A 104 18.55 11.05 3.75
N THR A 105 17.41 10.49 4.10
CA THR A 105 16.12 11.20 4.02
C THR A 105 16.06 12.28 5.09
N LEU A 106 16.38 11.94 6.33
CA LEU A 106 16.35 12.84 7.49
C LEU A 106 17.31 14.04 7.34
N ALA A 107 18.42 13.86 6.63
CA ALA A 107 19.34 14.95 6.30
C ALA A 107 18.72 16.04 5.41
N GLN A 108 17.66 15.72 4.68
CA GLN A 108 16.93 16.65 3.81
C GLN A 108 15.74 17.32 4.53
N VAL A 109 15.30 16.73 5.65
CA VAL A 109 14.14 17.23 6.41
C VAL A 109 14.51 18.49 7.19
N LYS A 110 13.66 19.51 7.10
CA LYS A 110 13.80 20.80 7.78
C LYS A 110 12.53 21.17 8.54
N PRO A 111 12.58 22.18 9.44
CA PRO A 111 11.40 22.67 10.14
C PRO A 111 10.26 23.04 9.18
N GLY A 112 9.03 22.61 9.53
CA GLY A 112 7.83 22.84 8.73
C GLY A 112 7.56 21.80 7.64
N ASP A 113 8.45 20.84 7.45
CA ASP A 113 8.22 19.69 6.56
C ASP A 113 7.28 18.64 7.21
N TYR A 114 6.85 17.69 6.39
CA TYR A 114 6.02 16.55 6.79
C TYR A 114 6.69 15.25 6.36
N VAL A 115 6.56 14.22 7.18
CA VAL A 115 7.01 12.86 6.81
C VAL A 115 5.84 11.90 6.91
N LEU A 116 5.39 11.39 5.77
CA LEU A 116 4.43 10.30 5.65
C LEU A 116 5.18 8.98 5.76
N ILE A 117 4.86 8.17 6.77
CA ILE A 117 5.52 6.91 7.08
C ILE A 117 4.55 5.76 6.79
N GLN A 118 4.87 4.94 5.78
CA GLN A 118 4.09 3.77 5.39
C GLN A 118 5.04 2.57 5.28
N MET A 119 5.10 1.75 6.32
CA MET A 119 5.92 0.55 6.42
C MET A 119 5.04 -0.62 6.89
N GLY A 120 5.50 -1.88 6.73
CA GLY A 120 4.79 -3.05 7.23
C GLY A 120 4.88 -4.25 6.31
N HIS A 121 4.71 -4.10 5.00
CA HIS A 121 4.67 -5.24 4.05
C HIS A 121 5.90 -6.16 4.11
N ASN A 122 7.04 -5.64 4.52
CA ASN A 122 8.28 -6.40 4.63
C ASN A 122 8.70 -6.70 6.08
N ASP A 123 7.97 -6.19 7.05
CA ASP A 123 8.27 -6.32 8.49
C ASP A 123 7.90 -7.70 9.05
N GLY A 124 6.94 -8.39 8.44
CA GLY A 124 6.52 -9.75 8.82
C GLY A 124 7.48 -10.86 8.42
N GLY A 125 8.59 -10.54 7.74
CA GLY A 125 9.61 -11.50 7.35
C GLY A 125 10.43 -12.00 8.53
N THR A 126 11.31 -12.99 8.26
CA THR A 126 12.28 -13.45 9.28
C THR A 126 13.40 -12.42 9.44
N PRO A 127 13.82 -12.11 10.69
CA PRO A 127 14.87 -11.12 10.93
C PRO A 127 16.26 -11.52 10.42
N VAL A 128 16.53 -12.81 10.27
CA VAL A 128 17.87 -13.36 9.96
C VAL A 128 17.93 -14.17 8.67
N SER A 129 16.94 -14.07 7.80
CA SER A 129 16.91 -14.83 6.55
C SER A 129 17.67 -14.13 5.42
N ASP A 130 18.62 -14.79 4.81
CA ASP A 130 19.37 -14.29 3.65
C ASP A 130 18.48 -14.08 2.42
N ALA A 131 17.44 -14.91 2.23
CA ALA A 131 16.53 -14.83 1.09
C ALA A 131 15.84 -13.46 0.97
N PHE A 132 15.63 -12.78 2.09
CA PHE A 132 14.98 -11.46 2.17
C PHE A 132 15.85 -10.42 2.89
N ARG A 133 17.18 -10.59 2.93
CA ARG A 133 18.13 -9.69 3.59
C ARG A 133 17.80 -9.41 5.06
N GLY A 134 17.16 -10.36 5.75
CA GLY A 134 16.80 -10.18 7.16
C GLY A 134 15.96 -8.93 7.41
N ARG A 135 14.86 -8.73 6.66
CA ARG A 135 14.04 -7.51 6.73
C ARG A 135 13.09 -7.46 7.90
N GLY A 136 12.70 -8.62 8.45
CA GLY A 136 11.69 -8.66 9.51
C GLY A 136 12.05 -7.83 10.73
N SER A 137 11.08 -7.15 11.30
CA SER A 137 11.13 -6.52 12.62
C SER A 137 10.62 -7.47 13.71
N GLY A 138 10.84 -7.14 14.96
CA GLY A 138 10.14 -7.80 16.08
C GLY A 138 8.66 -7.48 16.04
N LYS A 139 7.81 -8.41 16.49
CA LYS A 139 6.37 -8.19 16.58
C LYS A 139 6.04 -7.25 17.77
N GLY A 140 4.92 -6.54 17.65
CA GLY A 140 4.39 -5.70 18.71
C GLY A 140 4.87 -4.26 18.64
N ILE A 141 4.49 -3.51 19.67
CA ILE A 141 4.76 -2.07 19.79
C ILE A 141 5.65 -1.71 20.97
N GLY A 142 6.06 -2.67 21.81
CA GLY A 142 6.88 -2.44 23.01
C GLY A 142 8.34 -2.15 22.70
N ASP A 143 9.17 -2.21 23.75
CA ASP A 143 10.62 -1.94 23.66
C ASP A 143 11.45 -3.23 23.74
N GLU A 144 10.81 -4.38 23.53
CA GLU A 144 11.48 -5.68 23.52
C GLU A 144 12.57 -5.71 22.45
N THR A 145 13.69 -6.32 22.83
CA THR A 145 14.87 -6.45 21.96
C THR A 145 15.38 -7.86 21.92
N ALA A 146 16.13 -8.17 20.86
CA ALA A 146 16.90 -9.38 20.71
C ALA A 146 18.21 -9.08 19.99
N GLU A 147 19.32 -9.68 20.46
CA GLU A 147 20.57 -9.63 19.71
C GLU A 147 20.55 -10.70 18.61
N ILE A 148 20.75 -10.28 17.37
CA ILE A 148 20.73 -11.16 16.19
C ILE A 148 21.95 -10.91 15.31
N PRO A 149 22.41 -11.91 14.53
CA PRO A 149 23.44 -11.69 13.52
C PRO A 149 22.96 -10.69 12.47
N VAL A 150 23.84 -9.81 12.03
CA VAL A 150 23.60 -8.97 10.85
C VAL A 150 23.46 -9.87 9.63
N ALA A 151 22.28 -9.87 8.99
CA ALA A 151 21.93 -10.80 7.91
C ALA A 151 22.78 -10.60 6.64
N VAL A 152 23.18 -9.36 6.34
CA VAL A 152 24.04 -8.99 5.22
C VAL A 152 25.01 -7.89 5.65
N PRO A 153 26.28 -7.91 5.22
CA PRO A 153 27.21 -6.83 5.55
C PRO A 153 26.75 -5.48 5.04
N PHE A 154 26.75 -4.49 5.92
CA PHE A 154 26.48 -3.09 5.56
C PHE A 154 27.78 -2.31 5.44
N THR A 155 27.88 -1.47 4.42
CA THR A 155 29.02 -0.56 4.22
C THR A 155 28.72 0.87 4.65
N ILE A 156 27.44 1.18 4.83
CA ILE A 156 26.93 2.48 5.26
C ILE A 156 25.79 2.28 6.25
N GLY A 157 25.39 3.35 6.95
CA GLY A 157 24.32 3.35 7.92
C GLY A 157 24.72 2.85 9.30
N PRO A 158 23.77 2.72 10.22
CA PRO A 158 24.03 2.38 11.63
C PRO A 158 24.69 1.02 11.85
N LEU A 159 24.55 0.09 10.89
CA LEU A 159 25.12 -1.26 10.97
C LEU A 159 26.43 -1.43 10.18
N ALA A 160 27.00 -0.35 9.63
CA ALA A 160 28.25 -0.45 8.88
C ALA A 160 29.36 -1.11 9.70
N GLY A 161 29.93 -2.20 9.17
CA GLY A 161 30.99 -2.98 9.82
C GLY A 161 30.58 -3.78 11.06
N LYS A 162 29.28 -3.81 11.42
CA LYS A 162 28.79 -4.62 12.54
C LYS A 162 28.47 -6.04 12.10
N THR A 163 28.63 -7.00 13.00
CA THR A 163 28.28 -8.42 12.81
C THR A 163 27.06 -8.83 13.63
N VAL A 164 26.67 -8.02 14.61
CA VAL A 164 25.51 -8.19 15.47
C VAL A 164 24.71 -6.89 15.48
N GLU A 165 23.40 -7.01 15.51
CA GLU A 165 22.47 -5.89 15.68
C GLU A 165 21.46 -6.19 16.77
N THR A 166 20.96 -5.14 17.42
CA THR A 166 19.83 -5.19 18.31
C THR A 166 18.54 -5.06 17.49
N LEU A 167 17.79 -6.17 17.40
CA LEU A 167 16.46 -6.19 16.79
C LEU A 167 15.47 -5.55 17.75
N HIS A 168 14.64 -4.66 17.25
CA HIS A 168 13.53 -4.04 17.97
C HIS A 168 12.18 -4.45 17.39
N THR A 169 11.12 -4.10 18.11
CA THR A 169 9.74 -4.27 17.64
C THR A 169 9.40 -3.32 16.48
N TYR A 170 8.37 -3.66 15.72
CA TYR A 170 7.85 -2.77 14.67
C TYR A 170 7.47 -1.39 15.22
N GLY A 171 6.77 -1.34 16.36
CA GLY A 171 6.40 -0.08 16.99
C GLY A 171 7.58 0.75 17.48
N TRP A 172 8.67 0.12 17.93
CA TRP A 172 9.89 0.85 18.26
C TRP A 172 10.46 1.59 17.02
N TYR A 173 10.49 0.92 15.85
CA TYR A 173 10.96 1.55 14.61
C TYR A 173 10.04 2.70 14.20
N LEU A 174 8.73 2.57 14.33
CA LEU A 174 7.81 3.67 14.07
C LEU A 174 8.06 4.86 15.01
N ARG A 175 8.24 4.61 16.32
CA ARG A 175 8.58 5.66 17.30
C ARG A 175 9.89 6.36 16.96
N LYS A 176 10.88 5.61 16.46
CA LYS A 176 12.14 6.21 16.01
C LYS A 176 11.93 7.17 14.84
N TYR A 177 11.18 6.80 13.82
CA TYR A 177 10.84 7.72 12.71
C TYR A 177 10.13 8.98 13.22
N ILE A 178 9.19 8.81 14.14
CA ILE A 178 8.42 9.90 14.76
C ILE A 178 9.36 10.85 15.52
N ALA A 179 10.17 10.30 16.43
CA ALA A 179 11.09 11.09 17.26
C ALA A 179 12.12 11.86 16.42
N ASP A 180 12.74 11.18 15.46
CA ASP A 180 13.74 11.78 14.58
C ASP A 180 13.12 12.90 13.70
N THR A 181 11.90 12.68 13.20
CA THR A 181 11.16 13.71 12.43
C THR A 181 10.87 14.93 13.29
N ARG A 182 10.38 14.74 14.51
CA ARG A 182 10.13 15.83 15.47
C ARG A 182 11.39 16.58 15.84
N ALA A 183 12.50 15.89 16.00
CA ALA A 183 13.79 16.50 16.28
C ALA A 183 14.27 17.44 15.16
N LYS A 184 13.77 17.25 13.93
CA LYS A 184 13.99 18.17 12.79
C LYS A 184 13.00 19.35 12.74
N GLY A 185 12.05 19.43 13.68
CA GLY A 185 10.97 20.42 13.65
C GLY A 185 9.93 20.14 12.55
N ALA A 186 9.88 18.91 12.06
CA ALA A 186 8.93 18.43 11.07
C ALA A 186 7.79 17.62 11.71
N ALA A 187 6.69 17.45 10.99
CA ALA A 187 5.50 16.74 11.46
C ALA A 187 5.47 15.30 10.91
N PRO A 188 5.54 14.26 11.78
CA PRO A 188 5.35 12.89 11.39
C PRO A 188 3.85 12.58 11.21
N ILE A 189 3.53 11.73 10.22
CA ILE A 189 2.18 11.22 9.94
C ILE A 189 2.33 9.74 9.59
N LEU A 190 1.61 8.85 10.28
CA LEU A 190 1.56 7.44 9.95
C LEU A 190 0.49 7.19 8.88
N LEU A 191 0.78 6.32 7.92
CA LEU A 191 -0.17 5.77 6.99
C LEU A 191 -0.30 4.27 7.26
N THR A 192 -1.54 3.78 7.27
CA THR A 192 -1.77 2.32 7.26
C THR A 192 -1.22 1.71 5.97
N VAL A 193 -0.79 0.46 6.03
CA VAL A 193 -0.28 -0.25 4.85
C VAL A 193 -1.34 -0.37 3.76
N THR A 194 -0.92 -0.46 2.50
CA THR A 194 -1.84 -0.76 1.40
C THR A 194 -2.44 -2.15 1.57
N VAL A 195 -3.67 -2.36 1.13
CA VAL A 195 -4.27 -3.70 1.10
C VAL A 195 -3.64 -4.54 -0.01
N ARG A 196 -3.71 -5.87 0.15
CA ARG A 196 -3.31 -6.87 -0.85
C ARG A 196 -4.55 -7.46 -1.51
N ASP A 197 -4.41 -8.04 -2.69
CA ASP A 197 -5.46 -8.83 -3.34
C ASP A 197 -5.65 -10.18 -2.61
N ILE A 198 -6.04 -10.10 -1.32
CA ILE A 198 -6.33 -11.25 -0.46
C ILE A 198 -7.75 -11.09 0.05
N TRP A 199 -8.58 -12.10 -0.25
CA TRP A 199 -10.01 -12.07 0.05
C TRP A 199 -10.39 -13.19 1.00
N THR A 200 -11.20 -12.87 1.99
CA THR A 200 -11.73 -13.80 2.98
C THR A 200 -13.24 -13.66 3.11
N PHE A 201 -13.94 -14.76 3.45
CA PHE A 201 -15.36 -14.69 3.77
C PHE A 201 -15.56 -14.09 5.15
N GLY A 202 -16.31 -13.00 5.22
CA GLY A 202 -16.72 -12.40 6.48
C GLY A 202 -17.88 -13.16 7.15
N PRO A 203 -18.25 -12.75 8.37
CA PRO A 203 -19.40 -13.31 9.11
C PRO A 203 -20.75 -13.13 8.38
N ASP A 204 -20.83 -12.15 7.48
CA ASP A 204 -21.99 -11.88 6.63
C ASP A 204 -22.08 -12.78 5.38
N GLY A 205 -21.12 -13.71 5.23
CA GLY A 205 -21.04 -14.63 4.09
C GLY A 205 -20.55 -13.99 2.79
N LYS A 206 -20.10 -12.74 2.83
CA LYS A 206 -19.54 -12.04 1.66
C LYS A 206 -18.03 -12.09 1.68
N LEU A 207 -17.43 -11.93 0.50
CA LEU A 207 -16.00 -11.75 0.36
C LEU A 207 -15.61 -10.32 0.74
N HIS A 208 -14.63 -10.21 1.63
CA HIS A 208 -13.99 -8.96 2.03
C HIS A 208 -12.51 -9.03 1.76
N ILE A 209 -11.94 -7.90 1.33
CA ILE A 209 -10.49 -7.79 1.16
C ILE A 209 -9.83 -7.58 2.53
N GLU A 210 -8.68 -8.21 2.75
CA GLU A 210 -7.93 -8.11 4.00
C GLU A 210 -7.42 -6.68 4.22
N ARG A 211 -7.77 -6.07 5.36
CA ARG A 211 -7.50 -4.65 5.65
C ARG A 211 -6.38 -4.43 6.66
N ASP A 212 -6.17 -5.37 7.57
CA ASP A 212 -5.22 -5.19 8.67
C ASP A 212 -3.80 -5.50 8.26
N MET A 213 -3.60 -6.53 7.47
CA MET A 213 -2.27 -7.00 7.04
C MET A 213 -1.32 -7.32 8.21
N GLY A 214 -1.82 -7.38 9.46
CA GLY A 214 -1.07 -7.64 10.67
C GLY A 214 -0.25 -6.46 11.21
N PHE A 215 -0.47 -5.24 10.69
CA PHE A 215 0.29 -4.04 11.09
C PHE A 215 -0.59 -2.83 11.39
N ARG A 216 -1.82 -2.79 10.86
CA ARG A 216 -2.72 -1.65 10.98
C ARG A 216 -3.03 -1.30 12.44
N ASP A 217 -3.29 -2.30 13.27
CA ASP A 217 -3.57 -2.09 14.69
C ASP A 217 -2.34 -1.49 15.41
N TYR A 218 -1.14 -1.98 15.09
CA TYR A 218 0.10 -1.40 15.65
C TYR A 218 0.31 0.06 15.23
N GLU A 219 -0.05 0.42 14.00
CA GLU A 219 0.03 1.81 13.52
C GLU A 219 -0.91 2.72 14.31
N TYR A 220 -2.13 2.26 14.60
CA TYR A 220 -3.09 2.99 15.44
C TYR A 220 -2.63 3.08 16.89
N GLU A 221 -2.14 1.99 17.47
CA GLU A 221 -1.65 1.98 18.86
C GLU A 221 -0.46 2.93 19.04
N VAL A 222 0.52 2.88 18.12
CA VAL A 222 1.66 3.82 18.14
C VAL A 222 1.20 5.24 17.89
N GLY A 223 0.31 5.47 16.92
CA GLY A 223 -0.24 6.80 16.65
C GLY A 223 -0.93 7.41 17.86
N ALA A 224 -1.73 6.63 18.57
CA ALA A 224 -2.40 7.06 19.79
C ALA A 224 -1.40 7.35 20.94
N ALA A 225 -0.43 6.45 21.17
CA ALA A 225 0.58 6.61 22.22
C ALA A 225 1.49 7.82 21.96
N GLU A 226 1.86 8.04 20.74
CA GLU A 226 2.75 9.13 20.34
C GLU A 226 2.02 10.43 19.96
N HIS A 227 0.70 10.47 20.01
CA HIS A 227 -0.11 11.61 19.57
C HIS A 227 0.25 12.06 18.13
N VAL A 228 0.32 11.08 17.22
CA VAL A 228 0.60 11.26 15.80
C VAL A 228 -0.63 10.88 14.97
N PRO A 229 -1.03 11.69 13.98
CA PRO A 229 -2.13 11.31 13.10
C PRO A 229 -1.86 10.00 12.35
N VAL A 230 -2.85 9.13 12.31
CA VAL A 230 -2.85 7.93 11.46
C VAL A 230 -3.84 8.14 10.32
N ILE A 231 -3.37 8.02 9.10
CA ILE A 231 -4.18 8.15 7.89
C ILE A 231 -4.54 6.75 7.40
N ASP A 232 -5.81 6.39 7.53
CA ASP A 232 -6.33 5.07 7.16
C ASP A 232 -6.59 4.95 5.66
N MET A 233 -5.50 4.79 4.90
CA MET A 233 -5.62 4.51 3.48
C MET A 233 -6.10 3.08 3.19
N ALA A 234 -5.82 2.13 4.09
CA ALA A 234 -6.20 0.73 3.92
C ALA A 234 -7.72 0.57 3.80
N SER A 235 -8.50 1.18 4.71
CA SER A 235 -9.96 1.11 4.66
C SER A 235 -10.50 1.78 3.40
N VAL A 236 -9.98 2.94 3.00
CA VAL A 236 -10.44 3.64 1.79
C VAL A 236 -10.12 2.84 0.53
N ALA A 237 -8.94 2.23 0.45
CA ALA A 237 -8.56 1.39 -0.69
C ALA A 237 -9.40 0.11 -0.73
N ALA A 238 -9.58 -0.54 0.43
CA ALA A 238 -10.39 -1.74 0.56
C ALA A 238 -11.84 -1.52 0.10
N ASP A 239 -12.49 -0.43 0.51
CA ASP A 239 -13.85 -0.09 0.09
C ASP A 239 -13.95 0.03 -1.44
N LYS A 240 -12.95 0.63 -2.09
CA LYS A 240 -12.90 0.74 -3.55
C LYS A 240 -12.73 -0.63 -4.22
N PHE A 241 -11.82 -1.46 -3.70
CA PHE A 241 -11.59 -2.79 -4.25
C PHE A 241 -12.77 -3.73 -4.02
N GLU A 242 -13.42 -3.66 -2.86
CA GLU A 242 -14.67 -4.40 -2.60
C GLU A 242 -15.80 -3.98 -3.55
N TYR A 243 -15.91 -2.68 -3.86
CA TYR A 243 -16.86 -2.19 -4.86
C TYR A 243 -16.58 -2.73 -6.27
N LEU A 244 -15.31 -2.88 -6.65
CA LEU A 244 -14.91 -3.48 -7.94
C LEU A 244 -15.12 -5.01 -7.97
N GLY A 245 -15.06 -5.64 -6.82
CA GLY A 245 -15.08 -7.10 -6.68
C GLY A 245 -13.74 -7.77 -6.98
N PRO A 246 -13.56 -9.03 -6.58
CA PRO A 246 -12.28 -9.73 -6.63
C PRO A 246 -11.73 -9.92 -8.05
N GLU A 247 -12.57 -10.17 -9.04
CA GLU A 247 -12.15 -10.40 -10.42
C GLU A 247 -11.56 -9.13 -11.05
N THR A 248 -12.21 -7.98 -10.87
CA THR A 248 -11.73 -6.70 -11.39
C THR A 248 -10.51 -6.22 -10.62
N THR A 249 -10.52 -6.39 -9.29
CA THR A 249 -9.38 -6.02 -8.44
C THR A 249 -8.12 -6.78 -8.83
N ARG A 250 -8.21 -8.07 -9.15
CA ARG A 250 -7.06 -8.87 -9.60
C ARG A 250 -6.34 -8.29 -10.81
N LEU A 251 -7.04 -7.60 -11.71
CA LEU A 251 -6.42 -6.92 -12.86
C LEU A 251 -5.52 -5.76 -12.43
N LEU A 252 -5.73 -5.23 -11.24
CA LEU A 252 -4.91 -4.17 -10.65
C LEU A 252 -3.64 -4.71 -9.98
N PHE A 253 -3.52 -6.04 -9.80
CA PHE A 253 -2.39 -6.74 -9.20
C PHE A 253 -1.81 -7.78 -10.19
N PRO A 254 -1.16 -7.34 -11.27
CA PRO A 254 -0.83 -8.21 -12.41
C PRO A 254 0.33 -9.19 -12.15
N ILE A 255 1.13 -8.97 -11.10
CA ILE A 255 2.34 -9.75 -10.84
C ILE A 255 2.13 -10.69 -9.65
N ASP A 256 1.61 -10.16 -8.57
CA ASP A 256 1.35 -10.86 -7.31
C ASP A 256 0.24 -10.13 -6.54
N HIS A 257 -0.13 -10.65 -5.37
CA HIS A 257 -1.20 -10.07 -4.55
C HIS A 257 -0.83 -8.74 -3.84
N THR A 258 0.39 -8.22 -4.01
CA THR A 258 0.89 -7.04 -3.27
C THR A 258 1.18 -5.85 -4.20
N HIS A 259 1.79 -6.13 -5.34
CA HIS A 259 2.30 -5.08 -6.24
C HIS A 259 1.27 -4.73 -7.31
N THR A 260 0.90 -3.48 -7.34
CA THR A 260 -0.13 -2.97 -8.24
C THR A 260 0.42 -2.65 -9.64
N SER A 261 -0.50 -2.61 -10.61
CA SER A 261 -0.30 -1.90 -11.88
C SER A 261 -0.28 -0.38 -11.64
N ALA A 262 0.07 0.41 -12.66
CA ALA A 262 -0.01 1.87 -12.60
C ALA A 262 -1.43 2.36 -12.23
N VAL A 263 -2.48 1.72 -12.76
CA VAL A 263 -3.88 2.03 -12.42
C VAL A 263 -4.17 1.73 -10.95
N GLY A 264 -3.70 0.59 -10.43
CA GLY A 264 -3.85 0.24 -9.02
C GLY A 264 -3.05 1.18 -8.10
N ALA A 265 -1.84 1.60 -8.51
CA ALA A 265 -1.03 2.58 -7.81
C ALA A 265 -1.73 3.95 -7.74
N GLU A 266 -2.34 4.41 -8.86
CA GLU A 266 -3.16 5.61 -8.92
C GLU A 266 -4.36 5.52 -7.98
N MET A 267 -5.07 4.38 -7.95
CA MET A 267 -6.19 4.17 -7.02
C MET A 267 -5.75 4.23 -5.56
N ASN A 268 -4.57 3.69 -5.23
CA ASN A 268 -4.00 3.79 -3.90
C ASN A 268 -3.63 5.25 -3.57
N ALA A 269 -3.02 6.01 -4.49
CA ALA A 269 -2.73 7.43 -4.31
C ALA A 269 -4.01 8.25 -4.04
N ALA A 270 -5.06 8.02 -4.85
CA ALA A 270 -6.38 8.62 -4.63
C ALA A 270 -7.01 8.20 -3.29
N SER A 271 -6.68 7.01 -2.78
CA SER A 271 -7.14 6.54 -1.47
C SER A 271 -6.44 7.27 -0.34
N VAL A 272 -5.11 7.50 -0.44
CA VAL A 272 -4.36 8.34 0.51
C VAL A 272 -4.97 9.75 0.55
N VAL A 273 -5.21 10.36 -0.59
CA VAL A 273 -5.79 11.72 -0.66
C VAL A 273 -7.19 11.78 -0.03
N THR A 274 -8.02 10.77 -0.28
CA THR A 274 -9.34 10.65 0.35
C THR A 274 -9.21 10.50 1.87
N ALA A 275 -8.31 9.64 2.33
CA ALA A 275 -8.06 9.44 3.75
C ALA A 275 -7.49 10.71 4.44
N LEU A 276 -6.63 11.47 3.76
CA LEU A 276 -6.16 12.78 4.25
C LEU A 276 -7.31 13.76 4.46
N ARG A 277 -8.28 13.81 3.55
CA ARG A 277 -9.47 14.66 3.69
C ARG A 277 -10.36 14.19 4.84
N ASN A 278 -10.63 12.88 4.92
CA ASN A 278 -11.46 12.30 5.98
C ASN A 278 -10.90 12.55 7.38
N ALA A 279 -9.57 12.52 7.52
CA ALA A 279 -8.86 12.77 8.77
C ALA A 279 -8.67 14.28 9.08
N ASN A 280 -9.15 15.19 8.24
CA ASN A 280 -8.86 16.62 8.34
C ASN A 280 -7.35 16.90 8.49
N SER A 281 -6.52 16.15 7.77
CA SER A 281 -5.06 16.27 7.83
C SER A 281 -4.60 17.67 7.44
N PRO A 282 -3.57 18.22 8.11
CA PRO A 282 -3.00 19.51 7.71
C PRO A 282 -2.46 19.52 6.27
N LEU A 283 -2.20 18.35 5.68
CA LEU A 283 -1.79 18.24 4.29
C LEU A 283 -2.92 18.57 3.30
N ALA A 284 -4.19 18.46 3.72
CA ALA A 284 -5.33 18.76 2.85
C ALA A 284 -5.33 20.20 2.34
N GLN A 285 -4.70 21.14 3.04
CA GLN A 285 -4.56 22.53 2.61
C GLN A 285 -3.72 22.72 1.34
N TYR A 286 -2.88 21.74 1.01
CA TYR A 286 -2.01 21.76 -0.16
C TYR A 286 -2.59 21.00 -1.35
N LEU A 287 -3.74 20.35 -1.20
CA LEU A 287 -4.36 19.64 -2.31
C LEU A 287 -4.75 20.61 -3.42
N ALA A 288 -4.46 20.23 -4.64
CA ALA A 288 -4.94 20.94 -5.82
C ALA A 288 -6.47 20.86 -5.90
N PRO A 289 -7.14 21.86 -6.50
CA PRO A 289 -8.54 21.74 -6.84
C PRO A 289 -8.79 20.46 -7.67
N PRO A 290 -9.94 19.79 -7.50
CA PRO A 290 -10.30 18.67 -8.33
C PRO A 290 -10.22 19.07 -9.80
N LYS A 291 -9.48 18.32 -10.62
CA LYS A 291 -9.53 18.50 -12.06
C LYS A 291 -10.89 18.05 -12.56
N PRO A 292 -11.56 18.82 -13.44
CA PRO A 292 -12.78 18.35 -14.07
C PRO A 292 -12.49 17.03 -14.81
N PRO A 293 -13.45 16.09 -14.84
CA PRO A 293 -13.28 14.84 -15.57
C PRO A 293 -12.91 15.12 -17.02
N ALA A 294 -11.97 14.38 -17.55
CA ALA A 294 -11.44 14.58 -18.91
C ALA A 294 -12.53 14.46 -20.01
N TYR A 295 -13.68 13.82 -19.71
CA TYR A 295 -14.77 13.69 -20.66
C TYR A 295 -15.59 14.99 -20.84
N GLU A 296 -15.50 15.96 -19.92
CA GLU A 296 -16.17 17.26 -20.09
C GLU A 296 -15.48 18.15 -21.14
N SER A 297 -14.24 17.82 -21.50
CA SER A 297 -13.51 18.52 -22.56
C SER A 297 -13.57 17.81 -23.94
N ALA A 298 -14.19 16.63 -24.01
CA ALA A 298 -14.39 15.98 -25.30
C ALA A 298 -15.44 16.78 -26.11
N PRO A 299 -15.17 17.11 -27.38
CA PRO A 299 -16.17 17.74 -28.23
C PRO A 299 -17.42 16.86 -28.24
N ALA A 300 -18.58 17.48 -28.00
CA ALA A 300 -19.86 16.77 -28.00
C ALA A 300 -19.90 15.83 -29.21
N LEU A 301 -20.04 14.52 -28.95
CA LEU A 301 -20.22 13.55 -30.01
C LEU A 301 -21.41 14.03 -30.85
N GLN A 302 -21.14 14.53 -32.07
CA GLN A 302 -22.20 14.89 -33.00
C GLN A 302 -23.06 13.64 -33.16
N ALA A 303 -24.30 13.73 -32.74
CA ALA A 303 -25.26 12.65 -32.91
C ALA A 303 -25.26 12.25 -34.38
N LYS A 304 -24.82 11.02 -34.69
CA LYS A 304 -24.95 10.49 -36.01
C LYS A 304 -26.43 10.58 -36.39
N PRO A 305 -26.76 11.08 -37.61
CA PRO A 305 -28.15 11.16 -38.02
C PRO A 305 -28.76 9.76 -37.97
N ASN A 306 -29.97 9.68 -37.44
CA ASN A 306 -30.77 8.46 -37.29
C ASN A 306 -30.64 7.58 -38.55
N ILE A 307 -30.04 6.39 -38.36
CA ILE A 307 -30.17 5.32 -39.34
C ILE A 307 -31.65 4.93 -39.30
N ARG A 308 -32.42 5.31 -40.32
CA ARG A 308 -33.79 4.86 -40.50
C ARG A 308 -33.76 3.34 -40.57
N ALA A 309 -34.40 2.68 -39.63
CA ALA A 309 -34.63 1.25 -39.75
C ALA A 309 -35.50 1.00 -40.99
N GLU A 310 -34.94 0.31 -41.98
CA GLU A 310 -35.77 -0.18 -43.08
C GLU A 310 -36.75 -1.23 -42.55
N PRO A 311 -38.04 -1.20 -42.94
CA PRO A 311 -38.98 -2.22 -42.54
C PRO A 311 -38.57 -3.56 -43.19
N LEU A 312 -38.45 -4.61 -42.39
CA LEU A 312 -38.32 -5.99 -42.89
C LEU A 312 -39.48 -6.29 -43.82
N SER A 313 -39.23 -6.41 -45.12
CA SER A 313 -40.19 -6.87 -46.11
C SER A 313 -40.65 -8.27 -45.75
N GLY A 314 -41.96 -8.42 -45.59
CA GLY A 314 -42.64 -9.65 -45.16
C GLY A 314 -42.35 -10.86 -46.06
N ALA A 315 -42.14 -11.99 -45.45
CA ALA A 315 -42.28 -13.31 -46.06
C ALA A 315 -43.77 -13.54 -46.37
N GLY A 316 -44.08 -13.69 -47.67
CA GLY A 316 -45.40 -14.08 -48.14
C GLY A 316 -45.71 -15.55 -47.72
N PRO A 317 -46.99 -15.90 -47.70
CA PRO A 317 -47.41 -17.23 -47.25
C PRO A 317 -47.11 -18.30 -48.31
N ASP A 318 -46.45 -19.37 -47.87
CA ASP A 318 -46.32 -20.60 -48.65
C ASP A 318 -47.68 -21.24 -48.86
N LYS A 319 -47.97 -21.50 -50.11
CA LYS A 319 -49.10 -22.31 -50.53
C LYS A 319 -48.67 -23.78 -50.67
N MET A 320 -49.39 -24.66 -50.01
CA MET A 320 -49.54 -26.12 -50.17
C MET A 320 -48.30 -26.98 -49.99
#